data_a116af09c196efa1d81801648d483d1b
#
_entry.id   a116af09c196efa1d81801648d483d1b
#
_cell.length_a   1.000
_cell.length_b   1.000
_cell.length_c   1.000
_cell.angle_alpha   90.00
_cell.angle_beta   90.00
_cell.angle_gamma   90.00
#
_symmetry.space_group_name_H-M   'P 1'
#
loop_
_entity.id
_entity.type
_entity.pdbx_description
1 polymer ?
#
loop_
_entity_poly.entity_id
_entity_poly.type
_entity_poly.pdbx_seq_one_letter_code
_entity_poly.pdbx_strand_id
1 'polypeptide(L)'
;GAWNSSNAEALIRHTVNKKFTIFGWELGNELSGSGIGTSVAPDQYASDITNLHDIVRRTYARFGKRMKKPLVLAPGGFYDANWLTQFINKTPKNSLQVVTHHIYNLGPGVDTHLVDKILDPSYLDGGSSPFSGLQGILKTTGSSAVAWVGEAGGAYNSGHNLVTNAFVFSFWYLDQLGMAASYNTKTYCRQSLIGGNYGLLNTTTFVPNPDYYSALLWHRLMGTKVLSTSFSGTKKIRAYAHCSKESQGITLLLINLDSNTTANVRVSTENAMTVRTARRHHQNRRSKFTRMSSGSKANAHAREEYHLTANGNDLHSQTVLLNGKVLAVNNTSGSIPLLEPVQARLSDPITIAPFSIVFAHIANVTVPACK
;
A
#
# COMPACT_ATOMS: atom_id res chain seq x y z
N GLY A 1 9.30 21.28 26.14
CA GLY A 1 8.60 22.57 26.08
C GLY A 1 7.76 22.68 24.81
N ALA A 2 7.02 23.81 24.69
CA ALA A 2 6.20 24.05 23.51
C ALA A 2 7.05 24.16 22.23
N TRP A 3 6.49 23.70 21.12
CA TRP A 3 7.12 23.81 19.81
C TRP A 3 7.29 25.27 19.36
N ASN A 4 8.51 25.64 18.99
CA ASN A 4 8.76 26.92 18.32
C ASN A 4 8.38 26.80 16.84
N SER A 5 7.23 27.36 16.47
CA SER A 5 6.65 27.22 15.14
C SER A 5 7.20 28.21 14.09
N SER A 6 8.10 29.12 14.46
CA SER A 6 8.54 30.24 13.58
C SER A 6 9.10 29.75 12.24
N ASN A 7 9.95 28.72 12.26
CA ASN A 7 10.55 28.14 11.06
C ASN A 7 9.49 27.45 10.17
N ALA A 8 8.63 26.64 10.77
CA ALA A 8 7.55 25.95 10.02
C ALA A 8 6.56 26.96 9.41
N GLU A 9 6.18 28.01 10.14
CA GLU A 9 5.34 29.08 9.59
C GLU A 9 6.01 29.77 8.40
N ALA A 10 7.31 30.07 8.49
CA ALA A 10 8.07 30.65 7.38
C ALA A 10 8.09 29.72 6.16
N LEU A 11 8.31 28.41 6.33
CA LEU A 11 8.26 27.42 5.28
C LEU A 11 6.88 27.34 4.63
N ILE A 12 5.82 27.25 5.42
CA ILE A 12 4.43 27.18 4.93
C ILE A 12 4.10 28.45 4.12
N ARG A 13 4.47 29.63 4.61
CA ARG A 13 4.30 30.91 3.88
C ARG A 13 5.07 30.93 2.57
N HIS A 14 6.31 30.40 2.56
CA HIS A 14 7.13 30.31 1.35
C HIS A 14 6.45 29.42 0.30
N THR A 15 5.98 28.22 0.65
CA THR A 15 5.31 27.31 -0.29
C THR A 15 4.06 27.92 -0.91
N VAL A 16 3.27 28.64 -0.08
CA VAL A 16 2.07 29.34 -0.55
C VAL A 16 2.43 30.48 -1.50
N ASN A 17 3.43 31.29 -1.17
CA ASN A 17 3.88 32.40 -2.03
C ASN A 17 4.42 31.91 -3.38
N LYS A 18 5.07 30.72 -3.39
CA LYS A 18 5.55 30.04 -4.61
C LYS A 18 4.45 29.27 -5.35
N LYS A 19 3.22 29.21 -4.79
CA LYS A 19 2.08 28.47 -5.34
C LYS A 19 2.34 26.97 -5.46
N PHE A 20 3.18 26.40 -4.59
CA PHE A 20 3.40 24.97 -4.54
C PHE A 20 2.17 24.27 -3.96
N THR A 21 1.70 23.21 -4.62
CA THR A 21 0.60 22.40 -4.13
C THR A 21 1.15 21.42 -3.09
N ILE A 22 0.76 21.63 -1.83
CA ILE A 22 1.10 20.74 -0.71
C ILE A 22 -0.15 19.96 -0.34
N PHE A 23 -0.03 18.64 -0.20
CA PHE A 23 -1.14 17.76 0.16
C PHE A 23 -1.45 17.81 1.66
N GLY A 24 -0.41 17.79 2.49
CA GLY A 24 -0.52 17.83 3.94
C GLY A 24 0.80 18.20 4.61
N TRP A 25 0.70 18.61 5.87
CA TRP A 25 1.82 18.93 6.76
C TRP A 25 1.80 17.98 7.95
N GLU A 26 2.91 17.35 8.23
CA GLU A 26 3.13 16.51 9.40
C GLU A 26 4.12 17.17 10.35
N LEU A 27 3.85 17.13 11.65
CA LEU A 27 4.70 17.75 12.67
C LEU A 27 5.67 16.74 13.28
N GLY A 28 6.96 16.99 13.07
CA GLY A 28 8.03 16.19 13.68
C GLY A 28 8.20 14.81 13.05
N ASN A 29 9.01 13.99 13.71
CA ASN A 29 9.27 12.61 13.37
C ASN A 29 9.57 11.80 14.63
N GLU A 30 8.79 10.74 14.86
CA GLU A 30 8.98 9.77 15.94
C GLU A 30 9.05 10.40 17.35
N LEU A 31 8.24 11.42 17.59
CA LEU A 31 8.14 12.11 18.88
C LEU A 31 7.10 11.50 19.83
N SER A 32 6.28 10.55 19.34
CA SER A 32 5.22 9.88 20.11
C SER A 32 5.75 8.72 20.95
N GLY A 33 5.04 8.34 21.99
CA GLY A 33 5.41 7.24 22.87
C GLY A 33 6.75 7.47 23.56
N SER A 34 7.67 6.52 23.46
CA SER A 34 9.05 6.64 23.98
C SER A 34 9.93 7.53 23.10
N GLY A 35 9.54 7.79 21.87
CA GLY A 35 10.30 8.56 20.90
C GLY A 35 11.57 7.86 20.40
N ILE A 36 12.29 8.54 19.50
CA ILE A 36 13.66 8.18 19.11
C ILE A 36 14.57 9.37 19.44
N GLY A 37 15.35 9.23 20.48
CA GLY A 37 16.22 10.31 21.00
C GLY A 37 15.52 11.37 21.83
N THR A 38 14.25 11.69 21.54
CA THR A 38 13.39 12.58 22.31
C THR A 38 11.93 12.19 22.18
N SER A 39 11.10 12.63 23.12
CA SER A 39 9.66 12.40 23.09
C SER A 39 8.90 13.65 23.55
N VAL A 40 7.65 13.76 23.13
CA VAL A 40 6.73 14.82 23.55
C VAL A 40 5.50 14.19 24.19
N ALA A 41 5.07 14.73 25.33
CA ALA A 41 3.86 14.27 25.98
C ALA A 41 2.61 14.53 25.10
N PRO A 42 1.58 13.66 25.15
CA PRO A 42 0.43 13.76 24.26
C PRO A 42 -0.36 15.07 24.35
N ASP A 43 -0.42 15.70 25.52
CA ASP A 43 -1.07 17.00 25.72
C ASP A 43 -0.29 18.16 25.09
N GLN A 44 1.02 18.18 25.27
CA GLN A 44 1.87 19.18 24.62
C GLN A 44 1.81 19.01 23.10
N TYR A 45 1.89 17.77 22.60
CA TYR A 45 1.83 17.51 21.17
C TYR A 45 0.46 17.87 20.56
N ALA A 46 -0.66 17.67 21.29
CA ALA A 46 -1.99 18.13 20.86
C ALA A 46 -2.08 19.66 20.75
N SER A 47 -1.44 20.38 21.68
CA SER A 47 -1.32 21.85 21.61
C SER A 47 -0.50 22.28 20.40
N ASP A 48 0.62 21.61 20.12
CA ASP A 48 1.51 21.92 18.99
C ASP A 48 0.82 21.66 17.64
N ILE A 49 0.05 20.57 17.53
CA ILE A 49 -0.77 20.26 16.35
C ILE A 49 -1.87 21.30 16.14
N THR A 50 -2.48 21.78 17.21
CA THR A 50 -3.48 22.86 17.13
C THR A 50 -2.84 24.14 16.59
N ASN A 51 -1.64 24.46 17.02
CA ASN A 51 -0.87 25.61 16.50
C ASN A 51 -0.54 25.42 15.01
N LEU A 52 -0.07 24.23 14.59
CA LEU A 52 0.17 23.93 13.18
C LEU A 52 -1.11 24.10 12.34
N HIS A 53 -2.23 23.54 12.81
CA HIS A 53 -3.53 23.70 12.13
C HIS A 53 -3.90 25.17 11.94
N ASP A 54 -3.71 26.00 12.97
CA ASP A 54 -4.02 27.43 12.92
C ASP A 54 -3.09 28.18 11.97
N ILE A 55 -1.80 27.84 11.92
CA ILE A 55 -0.85 28.41 10.95
C ILE A 55 -1.31 28.09 9.53
N VAL A 56 -1.62 26.82 9.25
CA VAL A 56 -2.11 26.38 7.92
C VAL A 56 -3.40 27.12 7.58
N ARG A 57 -4.38 27.13 8.48
CA ARG A 57 -5.67 27.79 8.28
C ARG A 57 -5.51 29.28 7.96
N ARG A 58 -4.72 30.02 8.75
CA ARG A 58 -4.49 31.48 8.56
C ARG A 58 -3.74 31.77 7.27
N THR A 59 -2.72 30.97 6.96
CA THR A 59 -1.87 31.21 5.79
C THR A 59 -2.64 30.95 4.49
N TYR A 60 -3.39 29.85 4.41
CA TYR A 60 -4.17 29.52 3.21
C TYR A 60 -5.47 30.31 3.07
N ALA A 61 -6.06 30.83 4.15
CA ALA A 61 -7.26 31.68 4.09
C ALA A 61 -7.09 32.92 3.21
N ARG A 62 -5.87 33.47 3.15
CA ARG A 62 -5.54 34.65 2.34
C ARG A 62 -5.65 34.43 0.82
N PHE A 63 -5.58 33.19 0.38
CA PHE A 63 -5.61 32.82 -1.04
C PHE A 63 -6.99 32.28 -1.49
N GLY A 64 -7.95 32.19 -0.57
CA GLY A 64 -9.32 31.76 -0.82
C GLY A 64 -9.40 30.39 -1.53
N LYS A 65 -10.34 30.25 -2.48
CA LYS A 65 -10.53 28.99 -3.22
C LYS A 65 -9.43 28.68 -4.25
N ARG A 66 -8.46 29.58 -4.43
CA ARG A 66 -7.38 29.42 -5.44
C ARG A 66 -6.36 28.36 -5.06
N MET A 67 -6.24 28.03 -3.77
CA MET A 67 -5.36 26.98 -3.29
C MET A 67 -6.11 26.06 -2.33
N LYS A 68 -5.99 24.75 -2.55
CA LYS A 68 -6.56 23.75 -1.64
C LYS A 68 -5.78 23.79 -0.31
N LYS A 69 -6.51 23.91 0.80
CA LYS A 69 -5.90 23.83 2.12
C LYS A 69 -5.31 22.43 2.35
N PRO A 70 -4.03 22.32 2.76
CA PRO A 70 -3.41 21.07 3.11
C PRO A 70 -4.06 20.40 4.31
N LEU A 71 -3.91 19.08 4.40
CA LEU A 71 -4.24 18.33 5.59
C LEU A 71 -3.22 18.57 6.70
N VAL A 72 -3.62 18.34 7.94
CA VAL A 72 -2.69 18.22 9.09
C VAL A 72 -2.61 16.77 9.48
N LEU A 73 -1.39 16.26 9.52
CA LEU A 73 -1.04 14.87 9.80
C LEU A 73 -0.24 14.79 11.10
N ALA A 74 -0.42 13.72 11.85
CA ALA A 74 0.31 13.45 13.11
C ALA A 74 0.09 11.98 13.55
N PRO A 75 0.94 11.41 14.42
CA PRO A 75 2.17 12.00 14.96
C PRO A 75 3.45 11.59 14.22
N GLY A 76 3.40 10.77 13.17
CA GLY A 76 4.59 10.29 12.48
C GLY A 76 5.54 9.54 13.41
N GLY A 77 5.04 8.50 14.09
CA GLY A 77 5.83 7.72 15.03
C GLY A 77 5.30 6.30 15.24
N PHE A 78 5.95 5.51 16.09
CA PHE A 78 5.52 4.15 16.35
C PHE A 78 4.15 4.10 17.05
N TYR A 79 3.41 3.02 16.79
CA TYR A 79 2.13 2.79 17.42
C TYR A 79 2.29 2.61 18.93
N ASP A 80 1.67 3.50 19.70
CA ASP A 80 1.49 3.43 21.15
C ASP A 80 0.01 3.74 21.46
N ALA A 81 -0.72 2.73 21.92
CA ALA A 81 -2.16 2.84 22.14
C ALA A 81 -2.53 3.90 23.17
N ASN A 82 -1.77 3.96 24.28
CA ASN A 82 -2.05 4.90 25.37
C ASN A 82 -1.76 6.33 24.94
N TRP A 83 -0.60 6.55 24.34
CA TRP A 83 -0.19 7.87 23.87
C TRP A 83 -1.17 8.39 22.79
N LEU A 84 -1.49 7.56 21.79
CA LEU A 84 -2.41 7.93 20.70
C LEU A 84 -3.82 8.23 21.21
N THR A 85 -4.35 7.43 22.16
CA THR A 85 -5.67 7.68 22.76
C THR A 85 -5.70 9.02 23.48
N GLN A 86 -4.68 9.33 24.29
CA GLN A 86 -4.60 10.61 24.99
C GLN A 86 -4.44 11.78 24.03
N PHE A 87 -3.56 11.65 23.04
CA PHE A 87 -3.32 12.68 22.01
C PHE A 87 -4.60 13.01 21.24
N ILE A 88 -5.30 12.00 20.72
CA ILE A 88 -6.52 12.21 19.92
C ILE A 88 -7.63 12.84 20.76
N ASN A 89 -7.82 12.39 22.02
CA ASN A 89 -8.81 12.95 22.91
C ASN A 89 -8.53 14.42 23.29
N LYS A 90 -7.28 14.82 23.35
CA LYS A 90 -6.86 16.19 23.68
C LYS A 90 -6.79 17.11 22.46
N THR A 91 -6.77 16.54 21.24
CA THR A 91 -6.74 17.32 20.00
C THR A 91 -8.14 17.83 19.67
N PRO A 92 -8.33 19.16 19.45
CA PRO A 92 -9.63 19.69 19.07
C PRO A 92 -10.18 19.04 17.80
N LYS A 93 -11.47 18.77 17.76
CA LYS A 93 -12.13 18.22 16.58
C LYS A 93 -11.84 19.08 15.36
N ASN A 94 -11.55 18.45 14.22
CA ASN A 94 -11.19 19.07 12.94
C ASN A 94 -9.79 19.72 12.86
N SER A 95 -8.98 19.70 13.91
CA SER A 95 -7.59 20.16 13.83
C SER A 95 -6.64 19.12 13.24
N LEU A 96 -7.03 17.84 13.24
CA LEU A 96 -6.28 16.71 12.72
C LEU A 96 -7.12 15.94 11.70
N GLN A 97 -6.61 15.72 10.49
CA GLN A 97 -7.29 15.00 9.44
C GLN A 97 -6.76 13.58 9.22
N VAL A 98 -5.49 13.35 9.59
CA VAL A 98 -4.84 12.05 9.40
C VAL A 98 -4.04 11.69 10.66
N VAL A 99 -4.24 10.46 11.14
CA VAL A 99 -3.37 9.87 12.16
C VAL A 99 -2.39 8.92 11.45
N THR A 100 -1.10 9.21 11.62
CA THR A 100 -0.01 8.45 11.00
C THR A 100 0.70 7.58 12.03
N HIS A 101 1.22 6.43 11.57
CA HIS A 101 2.14 5.61 12.36
C HIS A 101 3.23 5.00 11.49
N HIS A 102 4.34 4.57 12.12
CA HIS A 102 5.50 3.95 11.48
C HIS A 102 5.53 2.44 11.73
N ILE A 103 6.04 1.67 10.75
CA ILE A 103 6.10 0.21 10.83
C ILE A 103 7.49 -0.30 10.45
N TYR A 104 8.14 -0.95 11.42
CA TYR A 104 9.40 -1.69 11.28
C TYR A 104 9.32 -3.01 12.05
N ASN A 105 8.25 -3.75 11.79
CA ASN A 105 7.87 -4.94 12.57
C ASN A 105 8.77 -6.16 12.38
N LEU A 106 9.69 -6.15 11.41
CA LEU A 106 10.69 -7.21 11.28
C LEU A 106 11.88 -7.04 12.22
N GLY A 107 12.06 -5.85 12.82
CA GLY A 107 13.17 -5.55 13.72
C GLY A 107 14.39 -4.97 13.01
N PRO A 108 15.60 -5.09 13.60
CA PRO A 108 16.83 -4.51 13.04
C PRO A 108 17.28 -5.22 11.76
N GLY A 109 17.82 -4.46 10.81
CA GLY A 109 18.37 -5.02 9.58
C GLY A 109 19.53 -6.02 9.79
N VAL A 110 20.19 -6.00 10.93
CA VAL A 110 21.24 -6.98 11.29
C VAL A 110 20.71 -8.32 11.80
N ASP A 111 19.38 -8.46 11.96
CA ASP A 111 18.76 -9.71 12.40
C ASP A 111 18.91 -10.78 11.31
N THR A 112 19.51 -11.92 11.67
CA THR A 112 19.72 -13.05 10.77
C THR A 112 18.47 -13.86 10.50
N HIS A 113 17.37 -13.64 11.25
CA HIS A 113 16.07 -14.34 11.12
C HIS A 113 15.03 -13.56 10.33
N LEU A 114 15.41 -12.53 9.58
CA LEU A 114 14.45 -11.72 8.80
C LEU A 114 13.67 -12.56 7.79
N VAL A 115 14.32 -13.50 7.10
CA VAL A 115 13.66 -14.39 6.13
C VAL A 115 12.67 -15.31 6.83
N ASP A 116 13.05 -15.89 7.97
CA ASP A 116 12.17 -16.77 8.76
C ASP A 116 10.90 -16.02 9.18
N LYS A 117 11.05 -14.79 9.65
CA LYS A 117 9.93 -13.90 10.03
C LYS A 117 9.01 -13.59 8.86
N ILE A 118 9.57 -13.32 7.68
CA ILE A 118 8.79 -13.03 6.47
C ILE A 118 8.01 -14.27 6.00
N LEU A 119 8.55 -15.46 6.18
CA LEU A 119 7.94 -16.71 5.76
C LEU A 119 7.07 -17.39 6.83
N ASP A 120 6.99 -16.81 8.03
CA ASP A 120 6.11 -17.27 9.11
C ASP A 120 4.76 -16.54 9.10
N PRO A 121 3.66 -17.23 8.73
CA PRO A 121 2.32 -16.63 8.75
C PRO A 121 1.91 -16.07 10.12
N SER A 122 2.33 -16.71 11.21
CA SER A 122 1.97 -16.27 12.56
C SER A 122 2.69 -14.97 12.92
N TYR A 123 3.94 -14.83 12.48
CA TYR A 123 4.69 -13.59 12.65
C TYR A 123 4.04 -12.44 11.84
N LEU A 124 3.67 -12.71 10.58
CA LEU A 124 2.99 -11.72 9.74
C LEU A 124 1.62 -11.32 10.32
N ASP A 125 0.85 -12.28 10.85
CA ASP A 125 -0.44 -12.00 11.50
C ASP A 125 -0.29 -11.03 12.69
N GLY A 126 0.79 -11.16 13.47
CA GLY A 126 1.13 -10.24 14.55
C GLY A 126 1.29 -8.79 14.12
N GLY A 127 1.69 -8.55 12.87
CA GLY A 127 1.78 -7.24 12.24
C GLY A 127 0.44 -6.50 12.12
N SER A 128 -0.70 -7.16 12.35
CA SER A 128 -2.03 -6.55 12.30
C SER A 128 -2.37 -5.66 13.50
N SER A 129 -1.66 -5.83 14.62
CA SER A 129 -1.96 -5.16 15.89
C SER A 129 -1.99 -3.62 15.79
N PRO A 130 -1.01 -2.94 15.18
CA PRO A 130 -1.05 -1.48 15.03
C PRO A 130 -2.24 -1.00 14.18
N PHE A 131 -2.61 -1.74 13.13
CA PHE A 131 -3.73 -1.38 12.26
C PHE A 131 -5.07 -1.51 12.96
N SER A 132 -5.33 -2.66 13.57
CA SER A 132 -6.57 -2.92 14.32
C SER A 132 -6.69 -2.00 15.54
N GLY A 133 -5.59 -1.77 16.25
CA GLY A 133 -5.55 -0.89 17.40
C GLY A 133 -5.84 0.55 17.05
N LEU A 134 -5.21 1.11 16.01
CA LEU A 134 -5.49 2.48 15.56
C LEU A 134 -6.94 2.63 15.04
N GLN A 135 -7.46 1.65 14.30
CA GLN A 135 -8.86 1.64 13.87
C GLN A 135 -9.81 1.67 15.08
N GLY A 136 -9.51 0.88 16.12
CA GLY A 136 -10.26 0.87 17.37
C GLY A 136 -10.22 2.22 18.09
N ILE A 137 -9.05 2.84 18.22
CA ILE A 137 -8.87 4.16 18.85
C ILE A 137 -9.67 5.23 18.11
N LEU A 138 -9.57 5.32 16.78
CA LEU A 138 -10.31 6.29 15.99
C LEU A 138 -11.82 6.14 16.16
N LYS A 139 -12.31 4.90 16.24
CA LYS A 139 -13.73 4.60 16.47
C LYS A 139 -14.17 5.01 17.89
N THR A 140 -13.42 4.65 18.92
CA THR A 140 -13.82 4.89 20.33
C THR A 140 -13.70 6.34 20.72
N THR A 141 -12.74 7.10 20.17
CA THR A 141 -12.60 8.54 20.41
C THR A 141 -13.58 9.39 19.58
N GLY A 142 -14.29 8.77 18.63
CA GLY A 142 -15.19 9.50 17.71
C GLY A 142 -14.42 10.48 16.80
N SER A 143 -13.15 10.20 16.52
CA SER A 143 -12.33 11.03 15.62
C SER A 143 -12.77 10.85 14.17
N SER A 144 -12.85 11.96 13.43
CA SER A 144 -13.07 11.94 11.98
C SER A 144 -11.78 11.77 11.16
N ALA A 145 -10.63 11.71 11.82
CA ALA A 145 -9.34 11.48 11.16
C ALA A 145 -9.27 10.07 10.55
N VAL A 146 -8.48 9.94 9.50
CA VAL A 146 -8.23 8.64 8.85
C VAL A 146 -6.83 8.14 9.20
N ALA A 147 -6.65 6.81 9.21
CA ALA A 147 -5.35 6.19 9.47
C ALA A 147 -4.49 6.12 8.21
N TRP A 148 -3.20 6.49 8.32
CA TRP A 148 -2.17 6.26 7.33
C TRP A 148 -0.96 5.58 7.96
N VAL A 149 -0.25 4.78 7.18
CA VAL A 149 1.15 4.45 7.47
C VAL A 149 2.00 5.57 6.92
N GLY A 150 2.59 6.36 7.79
CA GLY A 150 3.44 7.50 7.44
C GLY A 150 4.83 7.07 6.98
N GLU A 151 5.32 5.95 7.53
CA GLU A 151 6.62 5.39 7.18
C GLU A 151 6.66 3.88 7.46
N ALA A 152 7.18 3.11 6.51
CA ALA A 152 7.36 1.67 6.69
C ALA A 152 8.48 1.10 5.82
N GLY A 153 9.50 0.53 6.45
CA GLY A 153 10.64 -0.11 5.79
C GLY A 153 10.84 -1.58 6.16
N GLY A 154 9.97 -2.12 7.02
CA GLY A 154 10.02 -3.52 7.49
C GLY A 154 11.12 -3.77 8.50
N ALA A 155 12.37 -3.65 8.11
CA ALA A 155 13.53 -3.77 8.98
C ALA A 155 14.25 -2.42 9.09
N TYR A 156 14.43 -1.90 10.33
CA TYR A 156 15.08 -0.61 10.56
C TYR A 156 16.61 -0.68 10.40
N ASN A 157 17.30 0.47 10.52
CA ASN A 157 18.73 0.64 10.22
C ASN A 157 19.10 0.22 8.80
N SER A 158 18.36 0.76 7.82
CA SER A 158 18.60 0.59 6.37
C SER A 158 18.31 -0.80 5.82
N GLY A 159 17.62 -1.68 6.56
CA GLY A 159 17.32 -3.03 6.10
C GLY A 159 18.53 -3.96 6.03
N HIS A 160 18.41 -5.05 5.28
CA HIS A 160 19.46 -6.07 5.10
C HIS A 160 19.68 -6.35 3.62
N ASN A 161 20.94 -6.31 3.18
CA ASN A 161 21.30 -6.63 1.78
C ASN A 161 20.93 -8.08 1.43
N LEU A 162 20.42 -8.29 0.23
CA LEU A 162 19.89 -9.57 -0.28
C LEU A 162 18.72 -10.16 0.53
N VAL A 163 18.08 -9.34 1.37
CA VAL A 163 16.79 -9.65 2.03
C VAL A 163 15.79 -8.56 1.72
N THR A 164 16.01 -7.32 2.21
CA THR A 164 15.06 -6.23 2.03
C THR A 164 15.12 -5.55 0.66
N ASN A 165 16.09 -5.90 -0.17
CA ASN A 165 16.21 -5.52 -1.58
C ASN A 165 16.11 -6.74 -2.53
N ALA A 166 15.60 -7.87 -2.04
CA ALA A 166 15.47 -9.12 -2.78
C ALA A 166 14.00 -9.57 -2.86
N PHE A 167 13.73 -10.63 -3.63
CA PHE A 167 12.38 -11.10 -3.91
C PHE A 167 11.59 -11.44 -2.65
N VAL A 168 12.22 -12.03 -1.64
CA VAL A 168 11.55 -12.42 -0.38
C VAL A 168 10.85 -11.24 0.28
N PHE A 169 11.37 -10.02 0.12
CA PHE A 169 10.77 -8.85 0.73
C PHE A 169 9.43 -8.44 0.10
N SER A 170 9.18 -8.87 -1.14
CA SER A 170 7.87 -8.69 -1.79
C SER A 170 6.74 -9.36 -1.02
N PHE A 171 7.00 -10.48 -0.34
CA PHE A 171 5.98 -11.15 0.49
C PHE A 171 5.55 -10.28 1.66
N TRP A 172 6.52 -9.77 2.44
CA TRP A 172 6.23 -8.85 3.53
C TRP A 172 5.49 -7.60 3.04
N TYR A 173 6.01 -6.98 1.97
CA TYR A 173 5.45 -5.70 1.50
C TYR A 173 4.01 -5.83 1.01
N LEU A 174 3.71 -6.83 0.20
CA LEU A 174 2.36 -7.05 -0.31
C LEU A 174 1.39 -7.50 0.78
N ASP A 175 1.84 -8.33 1.73
CA ASP A 175 1.04 -8.72 2.88
C ASP A 175 0.71 -7.51 3.76
N GLN A 176 1.66 -6.60 3.98
CA GLN A 176 1.43 -5.34 4.70
C GLN A 176 0.40 -4.44 3.99
N LEU A 177 0.50 -4.30 2.66
CA LEU A 177 -0.47 -3.51 1.88
C LEU A 177 -1.89 -4.10 1.99
N GLY A 178 -2.02 -5.42 1.84
CA GLY A 178 -3.30 -6.11 1.97
C GLY A 178 -3.89 -5.99 3.37
N MET A 179 -3.05 -6.18 4.39
CA MET A 179 -3.44 -6.06 5.79
C MET A 179 -3.86 -4.63 6.13
N ALA A 180 -3.04 -3.63 5.80
CA ALA A 180 -3.35 -2.22 6.03
C ALA A 180 -4.69 -1.81 5.40
N ALA A 181 -4.92 -2.23 4.15
CA ALA A 181 -6.16 -1.97 3.43
C ALA A 181 -7.37 -2.61 4.14
N SER A 182 -7.24 -3.83 4.66
CA SER A 182 -8.30 -4.54 5.38
C SER A 182 -8.71 -3.84 6.68
N TYR A 183 -7.83 -3.08 7.30
CA TYR A 183 -8.10 -2.25 8.49
C TYR A 183 -8.38 -0.77 8.16
N ASN A 184 -8.82 -0.49 6.94
CA ASN A 184 -9.23 0.85 6.50
C ASN A 184 -8.10 1.91 6.54
N THR A 185 -6.85 1.50 6.49
CA THR A 185 -5.71 2.41 6.30
C THR A 185 -5.73 2.98 4.89
N LYS A 186 -5.70 4.32 4.77
CA LYS A 186 -5.96 5.00 3.49
C LYS A 186 -4.73 5.22 2.63
N THR A 187 -3.56 5.26 3.24
CA THR A 187 -2.29 5.48 2.56
C THR A 187 -1.19 4.69 3.24
N TYR A 188 -0.23 4.23 2.46
CA TYR A 188 0.94 3.50 2.94
C TYR A 188 2.19 4.10 2.31
N CYS A 189 2.98 4.84 3.10
CA CYS A 189 4.22 5.47 2.66
C CYS A 189 5.39 4.51 2.89
N ARG A 190 5.92 3.99 1.78
CA ARG A 190 7.06 3.07 1.83
C ARG A 190 8.37 3.83 2.08
N GLN A 191 9.13 3.40 3.05
CA GLN A 191 10.54 3.73 3.26
C GLN A 191 11.39 2.70 2.50
N SER A 192 11.95 3.09 1.36
CA SER A 192 11.82 4.35 0.64
C SER A 192 11.80 4.12 -0.88
N LEU A 193 11.65 5.17 -1.70
CA LEU A 193 11.85 5.02 -3.14
C LEU A 193 13.31 4.65 -3.45
N ILE A 194 14.25 5.36 -2.83
CA ILE A 194 15.68 5.11 -2.93
C ILE A 194 16.35 5.43 -1.59
N GLY A 195 17.24 4.57 -1.14
CA GLY A 195 17.97 4.71 0.12
C GLY A 195 17.95 3.43 0.95
N GLY A 196 19.06 3.08 1.57
CA GLY A 196 19.23 1.82 2.29
C GLY A 196 19.04 0.56 1.43
N ASN A 197 19.03 -0.59 2.08
CA ASN A 197 18.70 -1.86 1.43
C ASN A 197 17.20 -2.11 1.32
N TYR A 198 16.33 -1.30 1.91
CA TYR A 198 14.89 -1.41 1.79
C TYR A 198 14.29 -0.49 0.70
N GLY A 199 15.12 0.23 -0.05
CA GLY A 199 14.65 1.07 -1.14
C GLY A 199 13.99 0.26 -2.27
N LEU A 200 12.98 0.84 -2.91
CA LEU A 200 12.38 0.24 -4.11
C LEU A 200 13.33 0.26 -5.31
N LEU A 201 14.29 1.18 -5.30
CA LEU A 201 15.35 1.26 -6.29
C LEU A 201 16.70 0.99 -5.63
N ASN A 202 17.60 0.31 -6.35
CA ASN A 202 18.97 0.13 -5.94
C ASN A 202 19.69 1.50 -5.83
N THR A 203 20.37 1.74 -4.73
CA THR A 203 20.99 3.04 -4.42
C THR A 203 22.13 3.44 -5.35
N THR A 204 22.78 2.49 -6.02
CA THR A 204 23.91 2.72 -6.91
C THR A 204 23.50 2.74 -8.38
N THR A 205 22.69 1.76 -8.79
CA THR A 205 22.33 1.56 -10.20
C THR A 205 21.00 2.17 -10.58
N PHE A 206 20.17 2.56 -9.60
CA PHE A 206 18.77 2.99 -9.75
C PHE A 206 17.86 1.95 -10.42
N VAL A 207 18.32 0.72 -10.59
CA VAL A 207 17.53 -0.38 -11.11
C VAL A 207 16.47 -0.76 -10.07
N PRO A 208 15.22 -1.01 -10.49
CA PRO A 208 14.16 -1.46 -9.59
C PRO A 208 14.49 -2.78 -8.88
N ASN A 209 14.33 -2.81 -7.57
CA ASN A 209 14.33 -4.03 -6.78
C ASN A 209 13.04 -4.82 -7.00
N PRO A 210 12.96 -6.12 -6.66
CA PRO A 210 11.77 -6.95 -6.91
C PRO A 210 10.46 -6.37 -6.38
N ASP A 211 10.48 -5.76 -5.19
CA ASP A 211 9.29 -5.18 -4.56
C ASP A 211 8.80 -3.88 -5.21
N TYR A 212 9.60 -3.24 -6.05
CA TYR A 212 9.13 -2.18 -6.95
C TYR A 212 8.06 -2.69 -7.93
N TYR A 213 8.31 -3.85 -8.55
CA TYR A 213 7.34 -4.46 -9.47
C TYR A 213 6.10 -4.96 -8.75
N SER A 214 6.25 -5.45 -7.51
CA SER A 214 5.15 -5.78 -6.62
C SER A 214 4.26 -4.57 -6.34
N ALA A 215 4.87 -3.43 -5.99
CA ALA A 215 4.17 -2.15 -5.81
C ALA A 215 3.48 -1.69 -7.09
N LEU A 216 4.14 -1.83 -8.23
CA LEU A 216 3.62 -1.41 -9.53
C LEU A 216 2.37 -2.22 -9.92
N LEU A 217 2.37 -3.55 -9.73
CA LEU A 217 1.19 -4.39 -9.94
C LEU A 217 0.07 -4.05 -8.97
N TRP A 218 0.39 -3.86 -7.67
CA TRP A 218 -0.59 -3.40 -6.70
C TRP A 218 -1.27 -2.11 -7.16
N HIS A 219 -0.48 -1.10 -7.53
CA HIS A 219 -1.00 0.20 -7.96
C HIS A 219 -1.79 0.15 -9.27
N ARG A 220 -1.48 -0.79 -10.17
CA ARG A 220 -2.20 -0.93 -11.44
C ARG A 220 -3.50 -1.70 -11.31
N LEU A 221 -3.57 -2.68 -10.41
CA LEU A 221 -4.63 -3.67 -10.40
C LEU A 221 -5.58 -3.53 -9.21
N MET A 222 -5.07 -3.21 -8.01
CA MET A 222 -5.87 -3.13 -6.79
C MET A 222 -6.55 -1.77 -6.70
N GLY A 223 -7.88 -1.76 -6.72
CA GLY A 223 -8.66 -0.53 -6.54
C GLY A 223 -8.77 -0.11 -5.07
N THR A 224 -9.35 1.05 -4.83
CA THR A 224 -9.46 1.64 -3.50
C THR A 224 -10.55 1.03 -2.61
N LYS A 225 -11.47 0.26 -3.18
CA LYS A 225 -12.52 -0.44 -2.43
C LYS A 225 -12.05 -1.85 -2.08
N VAL A 226 -11.89 -2.11 -0.80
CA VAL A 226 -11.45 -3.40 -0.24
C VAL A 226 -12.65 -4.31 -0.08
N LEU A 227 -12.48 -5.58 -0.44
CA LEU A 227 -13.48 -6.61 -0.27
C LEU A 227 -13.13 -7.49 0.94
N SER A 228 -14.14 -7.84 1.73
CA SER A 228 -13.95 -8.83 2.78
C SER A 228 -13.59 -10.18 2.15
N THR A 229 -12.52 -10.77 2.61
CA THR A 229 -12.00 -12.06 2.13
C THR A 229 -11.90 -13.03 3.29
N SER A 230 -12.35 -14.26 3.06
CA SER A 230 -12.06 -15.42 3.91
C SER A 230 -11.31 -16.46 3.06
N PHE A 231 -10.34 -17.12 3.64
CA PHE A 231 -9.59 -18.18 2.98
C PHE A 231 -9.65 -19.45 3.83
N SER A 232 -10.13 -20.55 3.23
CA SER A 232 -10.11 -21.86 3.87
C SER A 232 -8.95 -22.68 3.29
N GLY A 233 -7.95 -23.00 4.13
CA GLY A 233 -6.77 -23.73 3.71
C GLY A 233 -5.59 -23.46 4.64
N THR A 234 -4.39 -23.68 4.14
CA THR A 234 -3.17 -23.45 4.91
C THR A 234 -2.92 -21.97 5.15
N LYS A 235 -2.45 -21.62 6.35
CA LYS A 235 -2.03 -20.24 6.68
C LYS A 235 -0.84 -19.75 5.84
N LYS A 236 -0.14 -20.63 5.15
CA LYS A 236 0.95 -20.29 4.22
C LYS A 236 0.44 -19.54 2.98
N ILE A 237 -0.88 -19.58 2.70
CA ILE A 237 -1.47 -18.76 1.63
C ILE A 237 -2.06 -17.50 2.24
N ARG A 238 -1.58 -16.33 1.77
CA ARG A 238 -2.15 -15.02 2.10
C ARG A 238 -3.06 -14.58 0.95
N ALA A 239 -4.26 -14.07 1.28
CA ALA A 239 -5.25 -13.72 0.26
C ALA A 239 -5.92 -12.38 0.56
N TYR A 240 -5.94 -11.49 -0.42
CA TYR A 240 -6.56 -10.18 -0.35
C TYR A 240 -7.37 -9.91 -1.62
N ALA A 241 -8.49 -9.20 -1.50
CA ALA A 241 -9.35 -8.87 -2.64
C ALA A 241 -9.77 -7.41 -2.62
N HIS A 242 -9.71 -6.78 -3.79
CA HIS A 242 -10.20 -5.42 -4.00
C HIS A 242 -11.11 -5.38 -5.23
N CYS A 243 -11.95 -4.37 -5.32
CA CYS A 243 -12.52 -3.99 -6.61
C CYS A 243 -11.37 -3.64 -7.57
N SER A 244 -11.47 -4.03 -8.83
CA SER A 244 -10.45 -3.68 -9.81
C SER A 244 -10.33 -2.18 -10.00
N LYS A 245 -9.13 -1.69 -10.30
CA LYS A 245 -8.85 -0.26 -10.37
C LYS A 245 -9.42 0.40 -11.63
N GLU A 246 -9.22 -0.21 -12.78
CA GLU A 246 -9.49 0.41 -14.09
C GLU A 246 -10.66 -0.23 -14.85
N SER A 247 -11.21 -1.33 -14.34
CA SER A 247 -12.30 -2.05 -14.98
C SER A 247 -13.37 -2.44 -13.98
N GLN A 248 -14.56 -2.74 -14.48
CA GLN A 248 -15.58 -3.40 -13.65
C GLN A 248 -15.13 -4.83 -13.38
N GLY A 249 -14.90 -5.18 -12.11
CA GLY A 249 -14.44 -6.50 -11.71
C GLY A 249 -13.77 -6.50 -10.34
N ILE A 250 -13.07 -7.58 -10.06
CA ILE A 250 -12.31 -7.77 -8.83
C ILE A 250 -10.87 -8.14 -9.16
N THR A 251 -9.96 -7.79 -8.27
CA THR A 251 -8.58 -8.23 -8.30
C THR A 251 -8.25 -8.93 -6.99
N LEU A 252 -7.64 -10.10 -7.11
CA LEU A 252 -7.12 -10.89 -6.00
C LEU A 252 -5.61 -10.79 -5.96
N LEU A 253 -5.07 -10.66 -4.76
CA LEU A 253 -3.66 -10.88 -4.46
C LEU A 253 -3.56 -12.18 -3.66
N LEU A 254 -2.75 -13.12 -4.12
CA LEU A 254 -2.47 -14.39 -3.47
C LEU A 254 -0.96 -14.53 -3.30
N ILE A 255 -0.50 -14.86 -2.09
CA ILE A 255 0.91 -15.04 -1.76
C ILE A 255 1.07 -16.45 -1.20
N ASN A 256 1.98 -17.23 -1.76
CA ASN A 256 2.33 -18.56 -1.26
C ASN A 256 3.69 -18.50 -0.55
N LEU A 257 3.65 -18.67 0.76
CA LEU A 257 4.84 -18.73 1.64
C LEU A 257 5.36 -20.16 1.85
N ASP A 258 4.78 -21.15 1.19
CA ASP A 258 5.22 -22.54 1.28
C ASP A 258 6.35 -22.82 0.29
N SER A 259 7.38 -23.54 0.73
CA SER A 259 8.56 -23.86 -0.06
C SER A 259 8.35 -24.99 -1.07
N ASN A 260 7.36 -25.85 -0.83
CA ASN A 260 7.25 -27.13 -1.55
C ASN A 260 5.88 -27.35 -2.18
N THR A 261 4.84 -26.67 -1.67
CA THR A 261 3.46 -26.97 -2.05
C THR A 261 2.93 -25.97 -3.06
N THR A 262 2.55 -26.45 -4.23
CA THR A 262 1.72 -25.68 -5.18
C THR A 262 0.28 -25.65 -4.68
N ALA A 263 -0.29 -24.46 -4.52
CA ALA A 263 -1.68 -24.28 -4.12
C ALA A 263 -2.58 -24.08 -5.33
N ASN A 264 -3.78 -24.69 -5.32
CA ASN A 264 -4.82 -24.49 -6.31
C ASN A 264 -6.02 -23.82 -5.64
N VAL A 265 -6.20 -22.52 -5.87
CA VAL A 265 -7.21 -21.71 -5.21
C VAL A 265 -8.45 -21.58 -6.11
N ARG A 266 -9.63 -21.89 -5.56
CA ARG A 266 -10.93 -21.61 -6.19
C ARG A 266 -11.54 -20.40 -5.53
N VAL A 267 -12.11 -19.52 -6.34
CA VAL A 267 -12.76 -18.29 -5.89
C VAL A 267 -14.28 -18.50 -5.89
N SER A 268 -14.91 -18.23 -4.76
CA SER A 268 -16.37 -18.18 -4.64
C SER A 268 -16.80 -16.84 -4.05
N THR A 269 -18.00 -16.40 -4.36
CA THR A 269 -18.62 -15.24 -3.74
C THR A 269 -19.89 -15.68 -3.02
N GLU A 270 -20.09 -15.23 -1.80
CA GLU A 270 -21.27 -15.58 -0.99
C GLU A 270 -22.58 -15.04 -1.58
N ASN A 271 -22.50 -13.97 -2.38
CA ASN A 271 -23.65 -13.41 -3.11
C ASN A 271 -23.49 -13.69 -4.59
N ALA A 272 -24.42 -14.47 -5.16
CA ALA A 272 -24.40 -14.96 -6.54
C ALA A 272 -23.86 -13.93 -7.56
N MET A 273 -22.76 -14.28 -8.20
CA MET A 273 -22.20 -13.52 -9.31
C MET A 273 -23.08 -13.74 -10.54
N THR A 274 -23.69 -12.70 -11.04
CA THR A 274 -24.27 -12.73 -12.40
C THR A 274 -23.22 -12.26 -13.37
N VAL A 275 -22.58 -13.19 -14.08
CA VAL A 275 -21.76 -12.87 -15.25
C VAL A 275 -22.73 -12.37 -16.34
N ARG A 276 -22.79 -11.06 -16.55
CA ARG A 276 -23.58 -10.51 -17.67
C ARG A 276 -22.85 -10.80 -18.97
N THR A 277 -23.28 -11.82 -19.69
CA THR A 277 -23.00 -11.92 -21.12
C THR A 277 -23.65 -10.74 -21.83
N ALA A 278 -22.85 -9.84 -22.37
CA ALA A 278 -23.35 -8.70 -23.12
C ALA A 278 -24.08 -9.21 -24.39
N ARG A 279 -25.42 -9.25 -24.33
CA ARG A 279 -26.24 -9.38 -25.54
C ARG A 279 -26.11 -8.07 -26.31
N ARG A 280 -25.55 -8.16 -27.53
CA ARG A 280 -25.50 -7.06 -28.49
C ARG A 280 -26.92 -6.61 -28.84
N HIS A 281 -27.33 -5.43 -28.40
CA HIS A 281 -28.34 -4.66 -29.11
C HIS A 281 -27.65 -3.79 -30.17
N HIS A 282 -27.87 -4.09 -31.41
CA HIS A 282 -27.56 -3.21 -32.57
C HIS A 282 -28.43 -1.95 -32.43
N GLN A 283 -27.81 -0.82 -32.13
CA GLN A 283 -28.34 0.49 -32.53
C GLN A 283 -27.23 1.29 -33.21
N ASN A 284 -27.49 1.54 -34.49
CA ASN A 284 -26.70 2.45 -35.36
C ASN A 284 -26.70 3.85 -34.77
N ARG A 285 -25.54 4.35 -34.39
CA ARG A 285 -25.23 5.80 -34.41
C ARG A 285 -23.79 5.99 -34.85
N ARG A 286 -23.62 6.59 -36.02
CA ARG A 286 -22.34 7.06 -36.54
C ARG A 286 -21.81 8.18 -35.65
N SER A 287 -20.62 8.02 -35.09
CA SER A 287 -19.73 9.13 -34.77
C SER A 287 -18.29 8.71 -35.09
N LYS A 288 -17.66 9.53 -35.91
CA LYS A 288 -16.26 9.40 -36.28
C LYS A 288 -15.40 9.73 -35.06
N PHE A 289 -14.66 8.75 -34.56
CA PHE A 289 -13.45 9.00 -33.78
C PHE A 289 -12.38 7.98 -34.17
N THR A 290 -11.20 8.48 -34.34
CA THR A 290 -9.99 7.86 -34.82
C THR A 290 -9.59 6.65 -33.99
N ARG A 291 -9.40 5.53 -34.59
CA ARG A 291 -9.01 4.25 -34.00
C ARG A 291 -7.50 4.26 -33.77
N MET A 292 -7.09 4.20 -32.50
CA MET A 292 -5.74 3.76 -32.16
C MET A 292 -5.82 2.39 -31.46
N SER A 293 -5.03 1.48 -32.03
CA SER A 293 -4.53 0.18 -31.53
C SER A 293 -5.52 -0.91 -31.09
N SER A 294 -5.29 -2.03 -31.71
CA SER A 294 -5.82 -3.35 -31.49
C SER A 294 -5.79 -3.83 -30.04
N GLY A 295 -6.88 -3.67 -29.32
CA GLY A 295 -7.18 -4.48 -28.14
C GLY A 295 -7.70 -5.83 -28.59
N SER A 296 -7.03 -6.91 -28.24
CA SER A 296 -7.55 -8.28 -28.37
C SER A 296 -8.93 -8.32 -27.70
N LYS A 297 -9.89 -8.98 -28.35
CA LYS A 297 -11.23 -9.26 -27.80
C LYS A 297 -11.03 -10.05 -26.51
N ALA A 298 -11.19 -9.41 -25.35
CA ALA A 298 -11.18 -10.09 -24.08
C ALA A 298 -12.29 -11.17 -24.12
N ASN A 299 -11.88 -12.43 -24.00
CA ASN A 299 -12.81 -13.54 -23.90
C ASN A 299 -13.63 -13.33 -22.62
N ALA A 300 -14.96 -13.29 -22.72
CA ALA A 300 -15.89 -13.06 -21.59
C ALA A 300 -15.79 -14.14 -20.47
N HIS A 301 -14.92 -15.13 -20.62
CA HIS A 301 -14.70 -16.27 -19.73
C HIS A 301 -13.24 -16.40 -19.28
N ALA A 302 -12.41 -15.36 -19.46
CA ALA A 302 -11.01 -15.37 -19.07
C ALA A 302 -10.75 -14.41 -17.91
N ARG A 303 -9.78 -14.77 -17.07
CA ARG A 303 -9.14 -13.88 -16.10
C ARG A 303 -7.70 -13.64 -16.52
N GLU A 304 -7.15 -12.54 -16.07
CA GLU A 304 -5.76 -12.15 -16.29
C GLU A 304 -4.96 -12.50 -15.04
N GLU A 305 -3.87 -13.24 -15.23
CA GLU A 305 -2.99 -13.64 -14.11
C GLU A 305 -1.58 -13.09 -14.32
N TYR A 306 -1.01 -12.58 -13.23
CA TYR A 306 0.33 -12.02 -13.13
C TYR A 306 1.09 -12.80 -12.04
N HIS A 307 1.94 -13.73 -12.45
CA HIS A 307 2.71 -14.59 -11.56
C HIS A 307 4.12 -14.03 -11.37
N LEU A 308 4.44 -13.58 -10.15
CA LEU A 308 5.77 -13.14 -9.78
C LEU A 308 6.52 -14.28 -9.08
N THR A 309 7.73 -14.56 -9.55
CA THR A 309 8.64 -15.56 -8.98
C THR A 309 10.06 -15.02 -8.91
N ALA A 310 10.86 -15.56 -7.98
CA ALA A 310 12.29 -15.28 -7.93
C ALA A 310 13.02 -15.93 -9.11
N ASN A 311 14.06 -15.28 -9.63
CA ASN A 311 14.92 -15.90 -10.61
C ASN A 311 15.67 -17.09 -9.99
N GLY A 312 15.66 -18.25 -10.65
CA GLY A 312 16.27 -19.47 -10.14
C GLY A 312 15.64 -20.04 -8.87
N ASN A 313 14.42 -19.61 -8.50
CA ASN A 313 13.77 -19.89 -7.22
C ASN A 313 14.58 -19.45 -5.98
N ASP A 314 15.55 -18.55 -6.17
CA ASP A 314 16.34 -17.99 -5.09
C ASP A 314 15.63 -16.79 -4.47
N LEU A 315 15.17 -16.92 -3.24
CA LEU A 315 14.49 -15.85 -2.50
C LEU A 315 15.37 -14.59 -2.28
N HIS A 316 16.68 -14.75 -2.31
CA HIS A 316 17.66 -13.66 -2.19
C HIS A 316 17.95 -12.98 -3.54
N SER A 317 17.35 -13.47 -4.63
CA SER A 317 17.52 -12.86 -5.96
C SER A 317 16.96 -11.44 -6.00
N GLN A 318 17.76 -10.53 -6.56
CA GLN A 318 17.31 -9.17 -6.93
C GLN A 318 16.64 -9.12 -8.31
N THR A 319 16.56 -10.26 -8.99
CA THR A 319 15.86 -10.41 -10.27
C THR A 319 14.53 -11.11 -10.05
N VAL A 320 13.46 -10.52 -10.56
CA VAL A 320 12.10 -11.06 -10.52
C VAL A 320 11.61 -11.42 -11.90
N LEU A 321 10.83 -12.50 -11.99
CA LEU A 321 10.16 -12.92 -13.22
C LEU A 321 8.66 -12.64 -13.13
N LEU A 322 8.09 -12.18 -14.22
CA LEU A 322 6.64 -12.11 -14.44
C LEU A 322 6.25 -13.14 -15.49
N ASN A 323 5.40 -14.10 -15.12
CA ASN A 323 4.95 -15.17 -16.03
C ASN A 323 6.15 -15.88 -16.69
N GLY A 324 7.22 -16.13 -15.93
CA GLY A 324 8.44 -16.79 -16.37
C GLY A 324 9.41 -15.91 -17.19
N LYS A 325 9.09 -14.64 -17.43
CA LYS A 325 9.97 -13.69 -18.13
C LYS A 325 10.63 -12.71 -17.15
N VAL A 326 11.93 -12.52 -17.26
CA VAL A 326 12.68 -11.57 -16.44
C VAL A 326 12.15 -10.15 -16.65
N LEU A 327 11.86 -9.46 -15.55
CA LEU A 327 11.55 -8.03 -15.56
C LEU A 327 12.86 -7.24 -15.46
N ALA A 328 13.29 -6.67 -16.56
CA ALA A 328 14.47 -5.82 -16.62
C ALA A 328 14.14 -4.48 -17.29
N VAL A 329 14.73 -3.41 -16.77
CA VAL A 329 14.65 -2.08 -17.38
C VAL A 329 15.38 -2.12 -18.71
N ASN A 330 14.79 -1.48 -19.73
CA ASN A 330 15.46 -1.34 -21.02
C ASN A 330 16.72 -0.46 -20.87
N ASN A 331 17.90 -1.03 -21.12
CA ASN A 331 19.17 -0.37 -20.92
C ASN A 331 19.38 0.88 -21.78
N THR A 332 18.67 0.97 -22.92
CA THR A 332 18.82 2.11 -23.85
C THR A 332 17.84 3.24 -23.50
N SER A 333 16.59 2.92 -23.18
CA SER A 333 15.54 3.92 -22.92
C SER A 333 15.27 4.18 -21.45
N GLY A 334 15.78 3.36 -20.54
CA GLY A 334 15.45 3.39 -19.11
C GLY A 334 13.99 3.03 -18.80
N SER A 335 13.25 2.52 -19.79
CA SER A 335 11.81 2.23 -19.60
C SER A 335 11.59 0.94 -18.83
N ILE A 336 10.58 0.98 -17.96
CA ILE A 336 10.07 -0.19 -17.25
C ILE A 336 9.41 -1.14 -18.27
N PRO A 337 9.64 -2.48 -18.16
CA PRO A 337 9.03 -3.44 -19.06
C PRO A 337 7.51 -3.46 -18.95
N LEU A 338 6.85 -3.86 -20.04
CA LEU A 338 5.41 -4.08 -20.00
C LEU A 338 5.07 -5.25 -19.06
N LEU A 339 4.11 -5.02 -18.19
CA LEU A 339 3.61 -6.07 -17.29
C LEU A 339 2.41 -6.74 -17.97
N GLU A 340 2.69 -7.79 -18.74
CA GLU A 340 1.68 -8.51 -19.51
C GLU A 340 1.14 -9.71 -18.73
N PRO A 341 -0.21 -9.86 -18.62
CA PRO A 341 -0.81 -11.02 -17.99
C PRO A 341 -0.76 -12.25 -18.89
N VAL A 342 -0.92 -13.41 -18.27
CA VAL A 342 -1.38 -14.62 -18.96
C VAL A 342 -2.90 -14.74 -18.80
N GLN A 343 -3.54 -15.28 -19.85
CA GLN A 343 -4.99 -15.50 -19.84
C GLN A 343 -5.30 -16.89 -19.31
N ALA A 344 -6.16 -16.99 -18.31
CA ALA A 344 -6.63 -18.25 -17.75
C ALA A 344 -8.16 -18.32 -17.78
N ARG A 345 -8.73 -19.53 -17.80
CA ARG A 345 -10.18 -19.71 -17.78
C ARG A 345 -10.73 -19.43 -16.38
N LEU A 346 -11.90 -18.82 -16.30
CA LEU A 346 -12.57 -18.58 -15.01
C LEU A 346 -12.92 -19.86 -14.25
N SER A 347 -13.17 -20.95 -14.98
CA SER A 347 -13.49 -22.27 -14.39
C SER A 347 -12.31 -22.95 -13.69
N ASP A 348 -11.10 -22.61 -14.14
CA ASP A 348 -9.90 -23.27 -13.66
C ASP A 348 -9.48 -22.70 -12.30
N PRO A 349 -8.87 -23.45 -11.40
CA PRO A 349 -8.30 -22.91 -10.19
C PRO A 349 -7.16 -21.94 -10.52
N ILE A 350 -6.88 -21.00 -9.60
CA ILE A 350 -5.67 -20.18 -9.65
C ILE A 350 -4.54 -21.02 -9.07
N THR A 351 -3.55 -21.33 -9.88
CA THR A 351 -2.39 -22.12 -9.45
C THR A 351 -1.30 -21.20 -8.92
N ILE A 352 -0.85 -21.42 -7.69
CA ILE A 352 0.17 -20.59 -7.03
C ILE A 352 1.34 -21.52 -6.70
N ALA A 353 2.45 -21.32 -7.40
CA ALA A 353 3.68 -22.09 -7.19
C ALA A 353 4.25 -21.86 -5.78
N PRO A 354 5.14 -22.74 -5.28
CA PRO A 354 5.91 -22.47 -4.07
C PRO A 354 6.61 -21.11 -4.15
N PHE A 355 6.67 -20.40 -3.02
CA PHE A 355 7.35 -19.11 -2.92
C PHE A 355 7.02 -18.15 -4.08
N SER A 356 5.73 -17.95 -4.37
CA SER A 356 5.30 -17.08 -5.45
C SER A 356 4.15 -16.14 -5.06
N ILE A 357 3.92 -15.16 -5.91
CA ILE A 357 2.86 -14.16 -5.76
C ILE A 357 2.03 -14.17 -7.04
N VAL A 358 0.71 -14.13 -6.89
CA VAL A 358 -0.20 -14.04 -8.03
C VAL A 358 -1.17 -12.88 -7.84
N PHE A 359 -1.23 -11.98 -8.81
CA PHE A 359 -2.37 -11.10 -8.97
C PHE A 359 -3.30 -11.70 -10.02
N ALA A 360 -4.59 -11.86 -9.68
CA ALA A 360 -5.60 -12.38 -10.57
C ALA A 360 -6.71 -11.36 -10.76
N HIS A 361 -6.81 -10.80 -11.96
CA HIS A 361 -7.82 -9.83 -12.33
C HIS A 361 -8.99 -10.54 -13.03
N ILE A 362 -10.18 -10.44 -12.46
CA ILE A 362 -11.42 -11.03 -12.97
C ILE A 362 -12.33 -9.89 -13.44
N ALA A 363 -12.32 -9.64 -14.74
CA ALA A 363 -13.13 -8.60 -15.36
C ALA A 363 -14.61 -8.99 -15.48
N ASN A 364 -15.48 -7.99 -15.60
CA ASN A 364 -16.93 -8.13 -15.85
C ASN A 364 -17.72 -8.88 -14.77
N VAL A 365 -17.17 -8.94 -13.57
CA VAL A 365 -17.84 -9.45 -12.38
C VAL A 365 -18.49 -8.29 -11.66
N THR A 366 -19.78 -8.40 -11.37
CA THR A 366 -20.51 -7.38 -10.60
C THR A 366 -20.60 -7.82 -9.15
N VAL A 367 -19.83 -7.14 -8.30
CA VAL A 367 -19.92 -7.24 -6.85
C VAL A 367 -20.61 -5.98 -6.33
N PRO A 368 -21.67 -6.07 -5.50
CA PRO A 368 -22.40 -4.89 -5.00
C PRO A 368 -21.50 -3.83 -4.38
N ALA A 369 -20.49 -4.25 -3.63
CA ALA A 369 -19.52 -3.35 -3.00
C ALA A 369 -18.61 -2.58 -3.99
N CYS A 370 -18.54 -3.01 -5.25
CA CYS A 370 -17.73 -2.39 -6.29
C CYS A 370 -18.50 -1.38 -7.18
N LYS A 371 -19.81 -1.22 -6.94
CA LYS A 371 -20.66 -0.24 -7.64
C LYS A 371 -20.43 1.18 -7.16
#